data_c6d95c79eb54f7a39d050ff41cf51d07
#
_entry.id   c6d95c79eb54f7a39d050ff41cf51d07
#
_cell.length_a   1.000
_cell.length_b   1.000
_cell.length_c   1.000
_cell.angle_alpha   90.00
_cell.angle_beta   90.00
_cell.angle_gamma   90.00
#
_symmetry.space_group_name_H-M   'P 1'
#
loop_
_entity.id
_entity.type
_entity.pdbx_description
1 polymer ?
#
loop_
_entity_poly.entity_id
_entity_poly.type
_entity_poly.pdbx_seq_one_letter_code
_entity_poly.pdbx_strand_id
1 'polypeptide(L)'
;MKRTPTLVTLLLLLLLALFGGRQWLGGSSESTPEATAAAAPEIAGGADAALQSFSAEERGAVQAALALIDRGGPILHAKDGSVFSNREGRLPQRAAGYYREYTVETPNSPDRGARRIVAGEGGEVFYTRDHYGSFLQLK
;
A
#
# COMPACT_ATOMS: atom_id res chain seq x y z
N MET A 1 59.33 8.98 -14.37
CA MET A 1 58.83 7.93 -15.25
C MET A 1 57.48 8.39 -15.82
N LYS A 2 57.49 8.78 -17.08
CA LYS A 2 56.28 9.31 -17.79
C LYS A 2 55.51 8.10 -18.33
N ARG A 3 54.31 7.87 -17.83
CA ARG A 3 53.41 6.81 -18.34
C ARG A 3 52.64 7.39 -19.52
N THR A 4 52.87 6.89 -20.70
CA THR A 4 52.12 7.16 -21.92
C THR A 4 50.72 6.53 -21.83
N PRO A 5 49.63 7.21 -22.21
CA PRO A 5 48.30 6.62 -22.24
C PRO A 5 48.24 5.53 -23.32
N THR A 6 47.75 4.39 -22.96
CA THR A 6 47.62 3.20 -23.80
C THR A 6 46.63 3.47 -24.95
N LEU A 7 46.93 2.95 -26.13
CA LEU A 7 46.13 3.02 -27.38
C LEU A 7 44.65 2.70 -27.21
N VAL A 8 44.25 1.99 -26.16
CA VAL A 8 42.87 1.63 -25.84
C VAL A 8 42.02 2.85 -25.44
N THR A 9 42.62 3.84 -24.76
CA THR A 9 41.93 5.04 -24.34
C THR A 9 41.63 5.99 -25.51
N LEU A 10 42.45 6.00 -26.53
CA LEU A 10 42.24 6.79 -27.73
C LEU A 10 41.15 6.20 -28.64
N LEU A 11 40.99 4.88 -28.66
CA LEU A 11 39.96 4.20 -29.46
C LEU A 11 38.55 4.42 -28.88
N LEU A 12 38.44 4.51 -27.55
CA LEU A 12 37.15 4.74 -26.88
C LEU A 12 36.60 6.17 -27.11
N LEU A 13 37.50 7.16 -27.20
CA LEU A 13 37.11 8.56 -27.46
C LEU A 13 36.71 8.78 -28.95
N LEU A 14 37.25 7.98 -29.87
CA LEU A 14 36.91 8.09 -31.31
C LEU A 14 35.49 7.48 -31.58
N LEU A 15 35.08 6.45 -30.83
CA LEU A 15 33.75 5.82 -30.98
C LEU A 15 32.62 6.69 -30.44
N LEU A 16 32.87 7.58 -29.47
CA LEU A 16 31.85 8.51 -28.93
C LEU A 16 31.58 9.68 -29.90
N ALA A 17 32.51 10.02 -30.80
CA ALA A 17 32.30 11.12 -31.75
C ALA A 17 31.49 10.73 -33.00
N LEU A 18 31.34 9.43 -33.29
CA LEU A 18 30.61 8.95 -34.47
C LEU A 18 29.13 8.61 -34.21
N PHE A 19 28.69 8.60 -32.94
CA PHE A 19 27.29 8.27 -32.58
C PHE A 19 26.46 9.48 -32.15
N GLY A 20 26.99 10.71 -32.17
CA GLY A 20 26.34 11.93 -31.73
C GLY A 20 25.78 12.78 -32.88
N GLY A 21 24.94 12.26 -33.74
CA GLY A 21 24.43 13.06 -34.83
C GLY A 21 23.24 12.46 -35.56
N ARG A 22 22.13 12.26 -34.83
CA ARG A 22 20.82 12.10 -35.48
C ARG A 22 19.78 12.87 -34.69
N GLN A 23 19.69 14.17 -34.97
CA GLN A 23 18.49 14.95 -34.68
C GLN A 23 17.35 14.34 -35.48
N TRP A 24 16.41 13.73 -34.79
CA TRP A 24 15.15 13.32 -35.34
C TRP A 24 14.13 14.45 -35.12
N LEU A 25 14.04 15.37 -36.12
CA LEU A 25 12.91 16.26 -36.30
C LEU A 25 11.78 15.43 -36.93
N GLY A 26 10.79 15.09 -36.17
CA GLY A 26 9.61 14.39 -36.66
C GLY A 26 8.57 14.35 -35.56
N GLY A 27 7.72 15.37 -35.51
CA GLY A 27 6.56 15.38 -34.64
C GLY A 27 5.60 14.24 -35.01
N SER A 28 5.27 13.45 -34.05
CA SER A 28 4.04 12.66 -34.02
C SER A 28 3.60 12.62 -32.57
N SER A 29 2.48 13.23 -32.32
CA SER A 29 1.72 13.15 -31.08
C SER A 29 1.35 11.69 -30.83
N GLU A 30 2.23 10.97 -30.14
CA GLU A 30 1.91 9.68 -29.57
C GLU A 30 1.33 9.95 -28.20
N SER A 31 0.02 9.96 -28.14
CA SER A 31 -0.78 9.89 -26.94
C SER A 31 -0.30 8.69 -26.11
N THR A 32 0.49 8.98 -25.10
CA THR A 32 0.68 8.08 -23.95
C THR A 32 -0.72 7.69 -23.47
N PRO A 33 -1.07 6.40 -23.39
CA PRO A 33 -2.26 6.02 -22.67
C PRO A 33 -2.01 6.45 -21.23
N GLU A 34 -2.62 7.54 -20.83
CA GLU A 34 -2.85 7.92 -19.46
C GLU A 34 -3.47 6.69 -18.79
N ALA A 35 -2.64 6.00 -18.00
CA ALA A 35 -3.13 5.00 -17.09
C ALA A 35 -4.14 5.74 -16.23
N THR A 36 -5.41 5.58 -16.55
CA THR A 36 -6.52 5.95 -15.69
C THR A 36 -6.26 5.25 -14.37
N ALA A 37 -5.57 5.95 -13.48
CA ALA A 37 -5.59 5.63 -12.07
C ALA A 37 -7.07 5.65 -11.72
N ALA A 38 -7.64 4.46 -11.55
CA ALA A 38 -8.97 4.32 -10.99
C ALA A 38 -8.97 5.15 -9.72
N ALA A 39 -9.70 6.26 -9.76
CA ALA A 39 -9.85 7.15 -8.64
C ALA A 39 -10.35 6.29 -7.48
N ALA A 40 -9.49 6.10 -6.49
CA ALA A 40 -9.93 5.63 -5.20
C ALA A 40 -11.05 6.59 -4.77
N PRO A 41 -12.18 6.10 -4.29
CA PRO A 41 -13.25 6.98 -3.83
C PRO A 41 -12.66 7.90 -2.76
N GLU A 42 -12.72 9.20 -3.02
CA GLU A 42 -12.28 10.25 -2.14
C GLU A 42 -13.18 10.26 -0.91
N ILE A 43 -12.76 9.56 0.15
CA ILE A 43 -13.47 9.52 1.44
C ILE A 43 -12.80 10.53 2.38
N ALA A 44 -12.83 11.80 1.98
CA ALA A 44 -12.62 12.91 2.91
C ALA A 44 -13.88 13.06 3.78
N GLY A 45 -13.81 12.70 5.04
CA GLY A 45 -14.90 12.73 6.02
C GLY A 45 -15.42 11.35 6.43
N GLY A 46 -14.85 10.27 5.90
CA GLY A 46 -15.38 8.92 6.04
C GLY A 46 -15.19 8.27 7.42
N ALA A 47 -14.09 8.53 8.12
CA ALA A 47 -13.78 7.81 9.34
C ALA A 47 -14.80 8.06 10.46
N ASP A 48 -15.11 9.32 10.76
CA ASP A 48 -16.05 9.67 11.81
C ASP A 48 -17.49 9.28 11.45
N ALA A 49 -17.91 9.51 10.20
CA ALA A 49 -19.21 9.08 9.71
C ALA A 49 -19.34 7.55 9.71
N ALA A 50 -18.28 6.85 9.32
CA ALA A 50 -18.20 5.40 9.37
C ALA A 50 -18.34 4.86 10.79
N LEU A 51 -17.61 5.43 11.74
CA LEU A 51 -17.67 5.06 13.15
C LEU A 51 -19.03 5.37 13.78
N GLN A 52 -19.76 6.38 13.28
CA GLN A 52 -21.13 6.68 13.73
C GLN A 52 -22.14 5.59 13.34
N SER A 53 -21.90 4.85 12.27
CA SER A 53 -22.74 3.73 11.85
C SER A 53 -22.52 2.45 12.68
N PHE A 54 -21.50 2.42 13.55
CA PHE A 54 -21.19 1.28 14.39
C PHE A 54 -22.03 1.30 15.67
N SER A 55 -22.38 0.13 16.18
CA SER A 55 -22.88 0.02 17.55
C SER A 55 -21.84 0.56 18.55
N ALA A 56 -22.28 0.96 19.73
CA ALA A 56 -21.35 1.44 20.77
C ALA A 56 -20.28 0.39 21.12
N GLU A 57 -20.68 -0.88 21.17
CA GLU A 57 -19.80 -2.02 21.40
C GLU A 57 -18.77 -2.18 20.28
N GLU A 58 -19.21 -2.21 19.02
CA GLU A 58 -18.35 -2.36 17.86
C GLU A 58 -17.34 -1.22 17.76
N ARG A 59 -17.79 0.01 17.99
CA ARG A 59 -16.95 1.20 18.03
C ARG A 59 -15.87 1.09 19.10
N GLY A 60 -16.24 0.66 20.31
CA GLY A 60 -15.30 0.43 21.41
C GLY A 60 -14.26 -0.62 21.06
N ALA A 61 -14.66 -1.74 20.46
CA ALA A 61 -13.74 -2.78 20.03
C ALA A 61 -12.76 -2.31 18.92
N VAL A 62 -13.27 -1.57 17.94
CA VAL A 62 -12.43 -0.98 16.87
C VAL A 62 -11.44 0.02 17.46
N GLN A 63 -11.87 0.92 18.34
CA GLN A 63 -11.00 1.90 18.99
C GLN A 63 -9.91 1.22 19.85
N ALA A 64 -10.27 0.17 20.58
CA ALA A 64 -9.31 -0.61 21.37
C ALA A 64 -8.24 -1.27 20.48
N ALA A 65 -8.65 -1.87 19.36
CA ALA A 65 -7.72 -2.46 18.40
C ALA A 65 -6.80 -1.42 17.76
N LEU A 66 -7.33 -0.26 17.34
CA LEU A 66 -6.53 0.86 16.81
C LEU A 66 -5.49 1.33 17.83
N ALA A 67 -5.90 1.51 19.08
CA ALA A 67 -5.00 1.94 20.14
C ALA A 67 -3.91 0.90 20.45
N LEU A 68 -4.13 -0.39 20.24
CA LEU A 68 -3.12 -1.44 20.35
C LEU A 68 -2.13 -1.36 19.19
N ILE A 69 -2.61 -1.18 17.96
CA ILE A 69 -1.79 -1.04 16.75
C ILE A 69 -0.86 0.16 16.87
N ASP A 70 -1.40 1.33 17.23
CA ASP A 70 -0.65 2.59 17.33
C ASP A 70 0.47 2.53 18.38
N ARG A 71 0.29 1.77 19.45
CA ARG A 71 1.29 1.60 20.51
C ARG A 71 2.28 0.47 20.23
N GLY A 72 2.12 -0.27 19.13
CA GLY A 72 2.85 -1.53 18.95
C GLY A 72 2.58 -2.52 20.08
N GLY A 73 1.36 -2.49 20.63
CA GLY A 73 0.96 -3.19 21.84
C GLY A 73 0.96 -4.71 21.72
N PRO A 74 0.56 -5.41 22.77
CA PRO A 74 0.64 -6.87 22.78
C PRO A 74 -0.21 -7.47 21.68
N ILE A 75 0.33 -8.49 21.02
CA ILE A 75 -0.40 -9.33 20.09
C ILE A 75 -1.39 -10.18 20.91
N LEU A 76 -2.70 -9.96 20.71
CA LEU A 76 -3.74 -10.66 21.45
C LEU A 76 -4.07 -12.02 20.81
N HIS A 77 -3.92 -12.12 19.50
CA HIS A 77 -4.16 -13.33 18.74
C HIS A 77 -2.94 -13.71 17.91
N ALA A 78 -2.68 -14.99 17.73
CA ALA A 78 -1.49 -15.49 17.03
C ALA A 78 -1.37 -15.00 15.56
N LYS A 79 -2.46 -14.53 14.97
CA LYS A 79 -2.49 -13.97 13.61
C LYS A 79 -2.32 -12.45 13.55
N ASP A 80 -2.41 -11.77 14.67
CA ASP A 80 -2.28 -10.30 14.68
C ASP A 80 -0.88 -9.89 14.24
N GLY A 81 -0.81 -8.88 13.37
CA GLY A 81 0.43 -8.44 12.75
C GLY A 81 0.90 -9.32 11.57
N SER A 82 0.17 -10.39 11.23
CA SER A 82 0.51 -11.19 10.05
C SER A 82 0.22 -10.41 8.75
N VAL A 83 0.95 -10.78 7.68
CA VAL A 83 0.79 -10.13 6.38
C VAL A 83 -0.59 -10.45 5.78
N PHE A 84 -1.34 -9.41 5.45
CA PHE A 84 -2.55 -9.52 4.63
C PHE A 84 -2.17 -9.37 3.15
N SER A 85 -2.38 -10.41 2.36
CA SER A 85 -1.87 -10.47 0.98
C SER A 85 -2.73 -9.77 -0.05
N ASN A 86 -3.93 -9.29 0.30
CA ASN A 86 -4.88 -8.61 -0.61
C ASN A 86 -5.08 -9.35 -1.96
N ARG A 87 -5.14 -10.68 -1.94
CA ARG A 87 -5.21 -11.51 -3.17
C ARG A 87 -6.44 -11.21 -4.02
N GLU A 88 -7.53 -10.83 -3.39
CA GLU A 88 -8.79 -10.50 -4.06
C GLU A 88 -8.83 -9.06 -4.59
N GLY A 89 -7.77 -8.28 -4.35
CA GLY A 89 -7.67 -6.90 -4.84
C GLY A 89 -8.70 -5.93 -4.26
N ARG A 90 -9.24 -6.21 -3.07
CA ARG A 90 -10.28 -5.39 -2.45
C ARG A 90 -9.75 -4.09 -1.85
N LEU A 91 -8.47 -4.05 -1.52
CA LEU A 91 -7.73 -2.85 -1.13
C LEU A 91 -6.82 -2.39 -2.28
N PRO A 92 -6.34 -1.14 -2.26
CA PRO A 92 -5.37 -0.67 -3.24
C PRO A 92 -4.18 -1.62 -3.38
N GLN A 93 -3.72 -1.84 -4.62
CA GLN A 93 -2.56 -2.71 -4.86
C GLN A 93 -1.30 -2.09 -4.27
N ARG A 94 -0.54 -2.88 -3.50
CA ARG A 94 0.72 -2.51 -2.86
C ARG A 94 1.71 -3.66 -2.96
N ALA A 95 2.98 -3.38 -2.59
CA ALA A 95 4.00 -4.40 -2.51
C ALA A 95 3.65 -5.50 -1.49
N ALA A 96 4.20 -6.68 -1.67
CA ALA A 96 4.02 -7.77 -0.71
C ALA A 96 4.51 -7.36 0.68
N GLY A 97 3.72 -7.65 1.71
CA GLY A 97 4.03 -7.29 3.09
C GLY A 97 3.57 -5.90 3.53
N TYR A 98 3.09 -5.06 2.61
CA TYR A 98 2.61 -3.71 2.91
C TYR A 98 1.45 -3.67 3.90
N TYR A 99 0.54 -4.63 3.82
CA TYR A 99 -0.63 -4.72 4.70
C TYR A 99 -0.43 -5.75 5.81
N ARG A 100 -0.90 -5.42 7.03
CA ARG A 100 -0.94 -6.32 8.17
C ARG A 100 -2.34 -6.39 8.75
N GLU A 101 -2.77 -7.59 9.15
CA GLU A 101 -4.09 -7.80 9.74
C GLU A 101 -4.05 -7.87 11.25
N TYR A 102 -5.13 -7.41 11.88
CA TYR A 102 -5.33 -7.43 13.32
C TYR A 102 -6.78 -7.81 13.66
N THR A 103 -6.96 -8.52 14.74
CA THR A 103 -8.29 -8.89 15.22
C THR A 103 -9.00 -7.71 15.88
N VAL A 104 -10.28 -7.56 15.57
CA VAL A 104 -11.21 -6.74 16.35
C VAL A 104 -12.12 -7.68 17.12
N GLU A 105 -12.12 -7.57 18.44
CA GLU A 105 -12.90 -8.45 19.32
C GLU A 105 -14.38 -8.46 18.93
N THR A 106 -14.94 -9.65 18.90
CA THR A 106 -16.36 -9.87 18.63
C THR A 106 -16.96 -10.53 19.86
N PRO A 107 -17.81 -9.83 20.66
CA PRO A 107 -18.39 -10.38 21.84
C PRO A 107 -19.16 -11.66 21.55
N ASN A 108 -19.07 -12.58 22.50
CA ASN A 108 -19.71 -13.91 22.42
C ASN A 108 -19.28 -14.78 21.21
N SER A 109 -18.23 -14.41 20.50
CA SER A 109 -17.62 -15.30 19.51
C SER A 109 -16.80 -16.37 20.22
N PRO A 110 -16.94 -17.66 19.87
CA PRO A 110 -16.12 -18.73 20.44
C PRO A 110 -14.67 -18.72 19.94
N ASP A 111 -14.39 -17.89 18.92
CA ASP A 111 -13.09 -17.74 18.26
C ASP A 111 -12.78 -16.26 18.00
N ARG A 112 -11.83 -15.98 17.08
CA ARG A 112 -11.46 -14.61 16.69
C ARG A 112 -12.60 -13.79 16.06
N GLY A 113 -13.75 -14.41 15.75
CA GLY A 113 -14.81 -13.77 14.99
C GLY A 113 -14.38 -13.36 13.57
N ALA A 114 -15.21 -12.59 12.89
CA ALA A 114 -14.98 -12.15 11.50
C ALA A 114 -14.38 -10.74 11.38
N ARG A 115 -14.40 -9.97 12.45
CA ARG A 115 -13.99 -8.55 12.43
C ARG A 115 -12.47 -8.41 12.38
N ARG A 116 -11.95 -7.59 11.45
CA ARG A 116 -10.49 -7.32 11.32
C ARG A 116 -10.24 -5.85 11.04
N ILE A 117 -9.06 -5.41 11.44
CA ILE A 117 -8.40 -4.22 10.91
C ILE A 117 -7.28 -4.68 10.00
N VAL A 118 -7.14 -4.03 8.85
CA VAL A 118 -6.00 -4.14 7.96
C VAL A 118 -5.32 -2.78 7.91
N ALA A 119 -4.08 -2.71 8.38
CA ALA A 119 -3.28 -1.49 8.41
C ALA A 119 -2.20 -1.53 7.32
N GLY A 120 -2.06 -0.46 6.57
CA GLY A 120 -1.01 -0.25 5.61
C GLY A 120 0.21 0.45 6.21
N GLU A 121 1.40 0.22 5.65
CA GLU A 121 2.64 0.90 6.06
C GLU A 121 2.59 2.42 5.89
N GLY A 122 1.73 2.92 4.97
CA GLY A 122 1.49 4.36 4.77
C GLY A 122 0.56 5.00 5.81
N GLY A 123 0.05 4.21 6.76
CA GLY A 123 -0.83 4.67 7.82
C GLY A 123 -2.31 4.56 7.49
N GLU A 124 -2.67 4.01 6.33
CA GLU A 124 -4.05 3.71 5.98
C GLU A 124 -4.58 2.60 6.88
N VAL A 125 -5.85 2.71 7.25
CA VAL A 125 -6.53 1.72 8.10
C VAL A 125 -7.86 1.36 7.49
N PHE A 126 -8.09 0.07 7.31
CA PHE A 126 -9.31 -0.50 6.76
C PHE A 126 -9.94 -1.44 7.77
N TYR A 127 -11.24 -1.38 7.93
CA TYR A 127 -12.01 -2.26 8.78
C TYR A 127 -12.92 -3.16 7.97
N THR A 128 -13.01 -4.42 8.35
CA THR A 128 -13.97 -5.40 7.81
C THR A 128 -14.73 -6.07 8.95
N ARG A 129 -16.04 -6.25 8.77
CA ARG A 129 -16.89 -6.99 9.72
C ARG A 129 -17.29 -8.38 9.22
N ASP A 130 -16.95 -8.70 7.99
CA ASP A 130 -17.41 -9.86 7.23
C ASP A 130 -16.26 -10.74 6.69
N HIS A 131 -15.14 -10.78 7.42
CA HIS A 131 -13.97 -11.60 7.11
C HIS A 131 -13.40 -11.32 5.71
N TYR A 132 -13.11 -10.03 5.45
CA TYR A 132 -12.53 -9.48 4.22
C TYR A 132 -13.48 -9.40 3.01
N GLY A 133 -14.78 -9.64 3.19
CA GLY A 133 -15.79 -9.53 2.14
C GLY A 133 -15.98 -8.09 1.67
N SER A 134 -15.97 -7.14 2.60
CA SER A 134 -16.03 -5.71 2.35
C SER A 134 -15.08 -4.95 3.28
N PHE A 135 -14.69 -3.75 2.85
CA PHE A 135 -13.82 -2.88 3.65
C PHE A 135 -14.37 -1.47 3.75
N LEU A 136 -14.18 -0.90 4.93
CA LEU A 136 -14.45 0.49 5.24
C LEU A 136 -13.13 1.15 5.62
N GLN A 137 -12.74 2.20 4.92
CA GLN A 137 -11.54 2.96 5.27
C GLN A 137 -11.83 3.82 6.50
N LEU A 138 -10.98 3.70 7.52
CA LEU A 138 -11.07 4.46 8.77
C LEU A 138 -10.05 5.60 8.84
N LYS A 139 -8.96 5.48 8.06
CA LYS A 139 -7.88 6.48 8.03
C LYS A 139 -7.14 6.42 6.70
#